data_4f35f576a47924f66fa90256faa26cd7
#
_entry.id   4f35f576a47924f66fa90256faa26cd7
#
_cell.length_a   1.000
_cell.length_b   1.000
_cell.length_c   1.000
_cell.angle_alpha   90.00
_cell.angle_beta   90.00
_cell.angle_gamma   90.00
#
_symmetry.space_group_name_H-M   'P 1'
#
loop_
_entity.id
_entity.type
_entity.pdbx_description
1 polymer ?
#
loop_
_entity_poly.entity_id
_entity_poly.type
_entity_poly.pdbx_seq_one_letter_code
_entity_poly.pdbx_strand_id
1 'polypeptide(L)'
;MLTFRTTITFAVMAFIVALAALLIAIQVLALRSATQEAASAYMDATSTKAFGRLQTEITAIASLVHVLATSSTVADSNERTETGRAIPLFKAVLQELPQMDSVYAGFENGAWLQVRRIGELNDEQRERLRATPGADIAINLVRPTPSGELPMRRIFEDQQGNEVGQLDLWRYGYDAR
;
A
#
# COMPACT_ATOMS: atom_id res chain seq x y z
N MET A 1 -12.49 16.83 77.94
CA MET A 1 -11.85 18.12 77.54
C MET A 1 -10.50 17.78 76.90
N LEU A 2 -10.35 18.02 75.62
CA LEU A 2 -9.04 17.88 74.96
C LEU A 2 -8.12 19.01 75.52
N THR A 3 -6.93 18.60 75.98
CA THR A 3 -5.97 19.57 76.53
C THR A 3 -5.46 20.48 75.41
N PHE A 4 -5.19 21.73 75.67
CA PHE A 4 -4.69 22.69 74.68
C PHE A 4 -3.52 22.22 73.84
N ARG A 5 -2.68 21.36 74.40
CA ARG A 5 -1.57 20.70 73.74
C ARG A 5 -2.02 19.72 72.62
N THR A 6 -3.02 18.92 72.87
CA THR A 6 -3.54 17.97 71.88
C THR A 6 -4.22 18.68 70.70
N THR A 7 -4.90 19.79 70.93
CA THR A 7 -5.52 20.59 69.87
C THR A 7 -4.49 21.19 68.91
N ILE A 8 -3.39 21.72 69.41
CA ILE A 8 -2.31 22.29 68.60
C ILE A 8 -1.64 21.19 67.78
N THR A 9 -1.37 20.05 68.42
CA THR A 9 -0.74 18.92 67.68
C THR A 9 -1.63 18.44 66.52
N PHE A 10 -2.94 18.32 66.73
CA PHE A 10 -3.85 17.96 65.66
C PHE A 10 -3.93 19.01 64.55
N ALA A 11 -3.94 20.29 64.88
CA ALA A 11 -3.95 21.40 63.91
C ALA A 11 -2.68 21.37 63.02
N VAL A 12 -1.51 21.18 63.64
CA VAL A 12 -0.23 21.09 62.90
C VAL A 12 -0.19 19.88 62.00
N MET A 13 -0.62 18.69 62.49
CA MET A 13 -0.69 17.50 61.68
C MET A 13 -1.65 17.65 60.50
N ALA A 14 -2.84 18.20 60.70
CA ALA A 14 -3.79 18.47 59.63
C ALA A 14 -3.21 19.41 58.58
N PHE A 15 -2.51 20.45 58.98
CA PHE A 15 -1.85 21.39 58.09
C PHE A 15 -0.76 20.70 57.24
N ILE A 16 0.07 19.84 57.83
CA ILE A 16 1.11 19.11 57.15
C ILE A 16 0.50 18.14 56.10
N VAL A 17 -0.57 17.42 56.47
CA VAL A 17 -1.27 16.53 55.55
C VAL A 17 -1.90 17.29 54.39
N ALA A 18 -2.54 18.44 54.68
CA ALA A 18 -3.13 19.29 53.63
C ALA A 18 -2.05 19.81 52.64
N LEU A 19 -0.90 20.25 53.19
CA LEU A 19 0.21 20.71 52.36
C LEU A 19 0.79 19.59 51.48
N ALA A 20 0.97 18.42 52.08
CA ALA A 20 1.44 17.23 51.32
C ALA A 20 0.46 16.85 50.22
N ALA A 21 -0.84 16.83 50.50
CA ALA A 21 -1.88 16.52 49.49
C ALA A 21 -1.89 17.56 48.35
N LEU A 22 -1.71 18.84 48.66
CA LEU A 22 -1.61 19.91 47.66
C LEU A 22 -0.40 19.72 46.74
N LEU A 23 0.76 19.41 47.32
CA LEU A 23 1.98 19.17 46.55
C LEU A 23 1.83 17.95 45.61
N ILE A 24 1.25 16.86 46.09
CA ILE A 24 0.99 15.67 45.27
C ILE A 24 0.02 16.04 44.14
N ALA A 25 -1.03 16.79 44.41
CA ALA A 25 -1.98 17.21 43.37
C ALA A 25 -1.31 18.03 42.26
N ILE A 26 -0.45 18.98 42.63
CA ILE A 26 0.31 19.80 41.66
C ILE A 26 1.25 18.92 40.83
N GLN A 27 1.96 17.99 41.46
CA GLN A 27 2.86 17.10 40.75
C GLN A 27 2.12 16.17 39.77
N VAL A 28 0.97 15.64 40.16
CA VAL A 28 0.14 14.80 39.28
C VAL A 28 -0.38 15.59 38.08
N LEU A 29 -0.81 16.80 38.27
CA LEU A 29 -1.27 17.68 37.18
C LEU A 29 -0.12 18.05 36.23
N ALA A 30 1.04 18.41 36.76
CA ALA A 30 2.23 18.71 35.95
C ALA A 30 2.70 17.50 35.17
N LEU A 31 2.71 16.31 35.78
CA LEU A 31 3.09 15.07 35.10
C LEU A 31 2.12 14.71 33.97
N ARG A 32 0.81 14.89 34.20
CA ARG A 32 -0.21 14.65 33.16
C ARG A 32 -0.03 15.58 31.97
N SER A 33 0.17 16.87 32.17
CA SER A 33 0.40 17.81 31.06
C SER A 33 1.67 17.49 30.29
N ALA A 34 2.77 17.21 30.97
CA ALA A 34 4.02 16.85 30.33
C ALA A 34 3.91 15.55 29.51
N THR A 35 3.18 14.55 30.04
CA THR A 35 2.95 13.29 29.31
C THR A 35 2.07 13.49 28.07
N GLN A 36 1.04 14.34 28.17
CA GLN A 36 0.18 14.65 27.02
C GLN A 36 0.94 15.43 25.94
N GLU A 37 1.73 16.42 26.32
CA GLU A 37 2.57 17.16 25.36
C GLU A 37 3.60 16.24 24.67
N ALA A 38 4.27 15.38 25.42
CA ALA A 38 5.21 14.43 24.86
C ALA A 38 4.54 13.42 23.90
N ALA A 39 3.35 12.92 24.26
CA ALA A 39 2.58 12.02 23.41
C ALA A 39 2.11 12.71 22.12
N SER A 40 1.61 13.94 22.21
CA SER A 40 1.20 14.75 21.07
C SER A 40 2.38 15.02 20.12
N ALA A 41 3.50 15.48 20.67
CA ALA A 41 4.71 15.75 19.88
C ALA A 41 5.24 14.48 19.17
N TYR A 42 5.20 13.33 19.84
CA TYR A 42 5.59 12.06 19.25
C TYR A 42 4.65 11.63 18.14
N MET A 43 3.34 11.77 18.32
CA MET A 43 2.34 11.47 17.29
C MET A 43 2.51 12.37 16.07
N ASP A 44 2.70 13.67 16.27
CA ASP A 44 2.90 14.63 15.18
C ASP A 44 4.19 14.34 14.39
N ALA A 45 5.28 14.07 15.08
CA ALA A 45 6.55 13.72 14.45
C ALA A 45 6.44 12.41 13.63
N THR A 46 5.79 11.39 14.21
CA THR A 46 5.60 10.10 13.54
C THR A 46 4.67 10.22 12.34
N SER A 47 3.58 10.96 12.48
CA SER A 47 2.62 11.24 11.42
C SER A 47 3.28 11.97 10.26
N THR A 48 4.00 13.07 10.54
CA THR A 48 4.72 13.85 9.52
C THR A 48 5.74 13.00 8.77
N LYS A 49 6.48 12.13 9.48
CA LYS A 49 7.44 11.22 8.86
C LYS A 49 6.76 10.18 7.97
N ALA A 50 5.62 9.62 8.42
CA ALA A 50 4.85 8.65 7.63
C ALA A 50 4.28 9.28 6.36
N PHE A 51 3.67 10.49 6.49
CA PHE A 51 3.15 11.23 5.34
C PHE A 51 4.25 11.63 4.35
N GLY A 52 5.41 12.09 4.84
CA GLY A 52 6.54 12.43 3.98
C GLY A 52 7.04 11.24 3.16
N ARG A 53 7.11 10.05 3.76
CA ARG A 53 7.45 8.80 3.05
C ARG A 53 6.42 8.45 1.98
N LEU A 54 5.13 8.42 2.35
CA LEU A 54 4.05 8.14 1.41
C LEU A 54 4.05 9.11 0.24
N GLN A 55 4.23 10.41 0.49
CA GLN A 55 4.27 11.42 -0.57
C GLN A 55 5.44 11.20 -1.53
N THR A 56 6.61 10.84 -1.01
CA THR A 56 7.78 10.54 -1.85
C THR A 56 7.54 9.32 -2.73
N GLU A 57 6.98 8.24 -2.17
CA GLU A 57 6.67 7.02 -2.92
C GLU A 57 5.59 7.26 -3.98
N ILE A 58 4.51 7.96 -3.63
CA ILE A 58 3.43 8.30 -4.59
C ILE A 58 3.97 9.17 -5.71
N THR A 59 4.83 10.15 -5.43
CA THR A 59 5.41 11.02 -6.45
C THR A 59 6.32 10.24 -7.40
N ALA A 60 7.11 9.31 -6.89
CA ALA A 60 7.95 8.44 -7.70
C ALA A 60 7.11 7.56 -8.64
N ILE A 61 6.04 6.93 -8.12
CA ILE A 61 5.11 6.12 -8.91
C ILE A 61 4.41 6.97 -9.98
N ALA A 62 3.91 8.16 -9.62
CA ALA A 62 3.23 9.06 -10.56
C ALA A 62 4.16 9.51 -11.69
N SER A 63 5.42 9.82 -11.38
CA SER A 63 6.43 10.16 -12.39
C SER A 63 6.72 8.99 -13.33
N LEU A 64 6.82 7.78 -12.81
CA LEU A 64 7.02 6.58 -13.60
C LEU A 64 5.83 6.30 -14.53
N VAL A 65 4.60 6.39 -14.01
CA VAL A 65 3.37 6.24 -14.81
C VAL A 65 3.34 7.26 -15.93
N HIS A 66 3.72 8.52 -15.67
CA HIS A 66 3.79 9.54 -16.68
C HIS A 66 4.82 9.21 -17.78
N VAL A 67 6.01 8.76 -17.41
CA VAL A 67 7.05 8.30 -18.36
C VAL A 67 6.57 7.14 -19.19
N LEU A 68 5.92 6.15 -18.57
CA LEU A 68 5.35 4.99 -19.27
C LEU A 68 4.25 5.41 -20.25
N ALA A 69 3.34 6.31 -19.84
CA ALA A 69 2.23 6.78 -20.66
C ALA A 69 2.71 7.58 -21.88
N THR A 70 3.84 8.26 -21.76
CA THR A 70 4.45 9.04 -22.88
C THR A 70 5.47 8.24 -23.68
N SER A 71 5.79 7.01 -23.27
CA SER A 71 6.73 6.14 -23.97
C SER A 71 6.12 5.63 -25.27
N SER A 72 6.80 5.83 -26.40
CA SER A 72 6.41 5.24 -27.69
C SER A 72 6.31 3.72 -27.63
N THR A 73 7.13 3.06 -26.80
CA THR A 73 7.10 1.61 -26.60
C THR A 73 5.74 1.13 -26.08
N VAL A 74 5.06 1.89 -25.22
CA VAL A 74 3.72 1.56 -24.71
C VAL A 74 2.65 1.98 -25.71
N ALA A 75 2.77 3.17 -26.30
CA ALA A 75 1.82 3.72 -27.29
C ALA A 75 1.76 2.85 -28.55
N ASP A 76 2.93 2.45 -29.10
CA ASP A 76 3.04 1.62 -30.30
C ASP A 76 2.64 0.16 -30.06
N SER A 77 2.56 -0.28 -28.80
CA SER A 77 2.11 -1.66 -28.45
C SER A 77 0.66 -1.95 -28.87
N ASN A 78 -0.08 -0.95 -29.30
CA ASN A 78 -1.45 -1.07 -29.77
C ASN A 78 -1.54 -1.60 -31.21
N GLU A 79 -0.52 -1.38 -32.05
CA GLU A 79 -0.53 -1.75 -33.47
C GLU A 79 0.25 -3.06 -33.74
N ARG A 80 -0.47 -4.14 -33.82
CA ARG A 80 -0.20 -5.40 -34.56
C ARG A 80 0.76 -6.46 -34.04
N THR A 81 1.80 -6.21 -33.26
CA THR A 81 2.71 -7.33 -32.92
C THR A 81 3.55 -7.10 -31.66
N GLU A 82 3.49 -5.93 -31.06
CA GLU A 82 4.51 -5.45 -30.13
C GLU A 82 4.12 -5.40 -28.65
N THR A 83 3.02 -6.05 -28.26
CA THR A 83 2.78 -6.34 -26.82
C THR A 83 4.02 -6.98 -26.17
N GLY A 84 4.85 -7.61 -26.99
CA GLY A 84 6.14 -8.18 -26.57
C GLY A 84 7.15 -7.12 -26.09
N ARG A 85 7.07 -5.86 -26.52
CA ARG A 85 8.00 -4.82 -26.06
C ARG A 85 7.59 -4.15 -24.74
N ALA A 86 6.29 -4.01 -24.48
CA ALA A 86 5.80 -3.43 -23.23
C ALA A 86 5.93 -4.41 -22.04
N ILE A 87 5.81 -5.72 -22.28
CA ILE A 87 5.92 -6.74 -21.23
C ILE A 87 7.26 -6.69 -20.47
N PRO A 88 8.43 -6.70 -21.13
CA PRO A 88 9.72 -6.55 -20.42
C PRO A 88 9.82 -5.26 -19.62
N LEU A 89 9.29 -4.15 -20.16
CA LEU A 89 9.27 -2.87 -19.46
C LEU A 89 8.41 -2.92 -18.19
N PHE A 90 7.21 -3.51 -18.26
CA PHE A 90 6.33 -3.66 -17.10
C PHE A 90 6.92 -4.60 -16.05
N LYS A 91 7.60 -5.67 -16.47
CA LYS A 91 8.34 -6.55 -15.55
C LYS A 91 9.47 -5.81 -14.85
N ALA A 92 10.26 -5.01 -15.58
CA ALA A 92 11.33 -4.20 -15.00
C ALA A 92 10.78 -3.23 -13.96
N VAL A 93 9.66 -2.57 -14.24
CA VAL A 93 8.97 -1.70 -13.27
C VAL A 93 8.57 -2.45 -12.01
N LEU A 94 7.99 -3.65 -12.14
CA LEU A 94 7.63 -4.46 -10.97
C LEU A 94 8.85 -4.93 -10.18
N GLN A 95 10.00 -5.16 -10.83
CA GLN A 95 11.24 -5.52 -10.15
C GLN A 95 11.80 -4.35 -9.34
N GLU A 96 11.79 -3.14 -9.91
CA GLU A 96 12.29 -1.93 -9.24
C GLU A 96 11.37 -1.42 -8.12
N LEU A 97 10.06 -1.73 -8.20
CA LEU A 97 9.05 -1.28 -7.25
C LEU A 97 8.37 -2.49 -6.56
N PRO A 98 8.99 -3.08 -5.52
CA PRO A 98 8.45 -4.27 -4.84
C PRO A 98 7.07 -4.07 -4.23
N GLN A 99 6.71 -2.82 -3.88
CA GLN A 99 5.41 -2.45 -3.34
C GLN A 99 4.27 -2.47 -4.36
N MET A 100 4.56 -2.60 -5.65
CA MET A 100 3.56 -2.68 -6.70
C MET A 100 3.21 -4.15 -7.02
N ASP A 101 1.93 -4.47 -6.98
CA ASP A 101 1.42 -5.80 -7.37
C ASP A 101 1.33 -5.97 -8.87
N SER A 102 0.96 -4.91 -9.59
CA SER A 102 0.74 -4.97 -11.03
C SER A 102 0.95 -3.63 -11.74
N VAL A 103 1.29 -3.72 -13.01
CA VAL A 103 1.33 -2.59 -13.96
C VAL A 103 0.41 -2.93 -15.12
N TYR A 104 -0.38 -1.97 -15.59
CA TYR A 104 -1.29 -2.18 -16.72
C TYR A 104 -1.38 -0.95 -17.62
N ALA A 105 -1.75 -1.19 -18.86
CA ALA A 105 -2.10 -0.16 -19.84
C ALA A 105 -3.41 -0.54 -20.54
N GLY A 106 -4.31 0.42 -20.66
CA GLY A 106 -5.51 0.36 -21.48
C GLY A 106 -5.36 1.24 -22.71
N PHE A 107 -5.92 0.82 -23.83
CA PHE A 107 -5.84 1.50 -25.11
C PHE A 107 -7.25 1.88 -25.62
N GLU A 108 -7.35 2.95 -26.42
CA GLU A 108 -8.62 3.48 -26.91
C GLU A 108 -9.46 2.45 -27.70
N ASN A 109 -8.80 1.50 -28.37
CA ASN A 109 -9.45 0.43 -29.10
C ASN A 109 -9.99 -0.69 -28.21
N GLY A 110 -9.89 -0.58 -26.88
CA GLY A 110 -10.30 -1.60 -25.92
C GLY A 110 -9.25 -2.69 -25.66
N ALA A 111 -8.08 -2.61 -26.30
CA ALA A 111 -6.97 -3.50 -25.93
C ALA A 111 -6.48 -3.19 -24.50
N TRP A 112 -5.99 -4.21 -23.83
CA TRP A 112 -5.50 -4.07 -22.46
C TRP A 112 -4.37 -5.06 -22.19
N LEU A 113 -3.34 -4.58 -21.51
CA LEU A 113 -2.19 -5.35 -21.04
C LEU A 113 -2.03 -5.14 -19.55
N GLN A 114 -1.89 -6.22 -18.80
CA GLN A 114 -1.47 -6.17 -17.41
C GLN A 114 -0.38 -7.20 -17.16
N VAL A 115 0.64 -6.80 -16.42
CA VAL A 115 1.64 -7.69 -15.82
C VAL A 115 1.45 -7.63 -14.31
N ARG A 116 1.26 -8.79 -13.68
CA ARG A 116 0.98 -8.91 -12.26
C ARG A 116 1.90 -9.91 -11.59
N ARG A 117 2.43 -9.55 -10.43
CA ARG A 117 3.14 -10.47 -9.55
C ARG A 117 2.15 -11.38 -8.85
N ILE A 118 2.40 -12.68 -8.87
CA ILE A 118 1.52 -13.69 -8.26
C ILE A 118 2.29 -14.68 -7.37
N GLY A 119 3.60 -14.59 -7.30
CA GLY A 119 4.44 -15.48 -6.48
C GLY A 119 4.10 -15.45 -4.99
N GLU A 120 3.72 -14.28 -4.47
CA GLU A 120 3.38 -14.07 -3.06
C GLU A 120 1.90 -14.31 -2.72
N LEU A 121 1.07 -14.67 -3.70
CA LEU A 121 -0.34 -14.95 -3.47
C LEU A 121 -0.52 -16.26 -2.70
N ASN A 122 -1.50 -16.28 -1.79
CA ASN A 122 -1.91 -17.50 -1.11
C ASN A 122 -2.64 -18.48 -2.04
N ASP A 123 -2.82 -19.74 -1.60
CA ASP A 123 -3.41 -20.80 -2.41
C ASP A 123 -4.81 -20.46 -2.92
N GLU A 124 -5.66 -19.86 -2.10
CA GLU A 124 -7.01 -19.44 -2.49
C GLU A 124 -6.99 -18.39 -3.61
N GLN A 125 -6.09 -17.40 -3.51
CA GLN A 125 -5.92 -16.38 -4.53
C GLN A 125 -5.35 -16.94 -5.83
N ARG A 126 -4.41 -17.89 -5.72
CA ARG A 126 -3.84 -18.61 -6.87
C ARG A 126 -4.90 -19.47 -7.56
N GLU A 127 -5.74 -20.17 -6.80
CA GLU A 127 -6.84 -20.95 -7.33
C GLU A 127 -7.87 -20.09 -8.07
N ARG A 128 -8.26 -18.95 -7.51
CA ARG A 128 -9.15 -17.96 -8.17
C ARG A 128 -8.58 -17.47 -9.50
N LEU A 129 -7.29 -17.30 -9.59
CA LEU A 129 -6.60 -16.93 -10.82
C LEU A 129 -6.40 -18.11 -11.78
N ARG A 130 -6.65 -19.35 -11.33
CA ARG A 130 -6.28 -20.59 -12.01
C ARG A 130 -4.78 -20.59 -12.37
N ALA A 131 -3.95 -20.13 -11.42
CA ALA A 131 -2.54 -19.98 -11.64
C ALA A 131 -1.87 -21.36 -11.79
N THR A 132 -1.02 -21.48 -12.80
CA THR A 132 -0.20 -22.68 -12.97
C THR A 132 0.77 -22.83 -11.79
N PRO A 133 1.01 -24.04 -11.28
CA PRO A 133 2.03 -24.27 -10.27
C PRO A 133 3.41 -23.75 -10.73
N GLY A 134 4.14 -23.09 -9.82
CA GLY A 134 5.44 -22.50 -10.11
C GLY A 134 5.40 -21.15 -10.83
N ALA A 135 4.22 -20.62 -11.16
CA ALA A 135 4.10 -19.30 -11.75
C ALA A 135 4.39 -18.19 -10.73
N ASP A 136 5.16 -17.19 -11.14
CA ASP A 136 5.52 -16.00 -10.38
C ASP A 136 4.88 -14.73 -10.93
N ILE A 137 4.69 -14.68 -12.25
CA ILE A 137 4.09 -13.58 -13.00
C ILE A 137 2.88 -14.07 -13.77
N ALA A 138 1.81 -13.28 -13.80
CA ALA A 138 0.68 -13.43 -14.69
C ALA A 138 0.61 -12.23 -15.65
N ILE A 139 0.54 -12.51 -16.95
CA ILE A 139 0.41 -11.52 -18.01
C ILE A 139 -0.98 -11.67 -18.60
N ASN A 140 -1.82 -10.66 -18.46
CA ASN A 140 -3.16 -10.62 -19.03
C ASN A 140 -3.16 -9.75 -20.27
N LEU A 141 -3.66 -10.30 -21.37
CA LEU A 141 -3.74 -9.65 -22.67
C LEU A 141 -5.17 -9.67 -23.16
N VAL A 142 -5.74 -8.50 -23.41
CA VAL A 142 -7.01 -8.33 -24.13
C VAL A 142 -6.69 -7.71 -25.48
N ARG A 143 -7.11 -8.36 -26.55
CA ARG A 143 -6.97 -7.86 -27.92
C ARG A 143 -8.32 -7.88 -28.61
N PRO A 144 -8.83 -6.73 -29.06
CA PRO A 144 -10.06 -6.69 -29.84
C PRO A 144 -9.93 -7.53 -31.10
N THR A 145 -10.95 -8.33 -31.37
CA THR A 145 -11.09 -9.02 -32.67
C THR A 145 -11.70 -8.06 -33.70
N PRO A 146 -11.60 -8.37 -35.00
CA PRO A 146 -12.31 -7.63 -36.04
C PRO A 146 -13.84 -7.62 -35.86
N SER A 147 -14.39 -8.61 -35.13
CA SER A 147 -15.82 -8.68 -34.77
C SER A 147 -16.18 -7.81 -33.57
N GLY A 148 -15.21 -7.15 -32.93
CA GLY A 148 -15.41 -6.31 -31.74
C GLY A 148 -15.45 -7.10 -30.43
N GLU A 149 -15.18 -8.39 -30.44
CA GLU A 149 -15.03 -9.18 -29.21
C GLU A 149 -13.71 -8.87 -28.54
N LEU A 150 -13.67 -9.00 -27.20
CA LEU A 150 -12.53 -8.72 -26.36
C LEU A 150 -12.05 -10.00 -25.63
N PRO A 151 -11.47 -10.98 -26.37
CA PRO A 151 -10.92 -12.18 -25.74
C PRO A 151 -9.75 -11.80 -24.84
N MET A 152 -9.67 -12.41 -23.67
CA MET A 152 -8.57 -12.25 -22.73
C MET A 152 -7.72 -13.53 -22.75
N ARG A 153 -6.43 -13.35 -22.93
CA ARG A 153 -5.43 -14.40 -22.76
C ARG A 153 -4.61 -14.11 -21.53
N ARG A 154 -4.38 -15.14 -20.71
CA ARG A 154 -3.49 -15.07 -19.55
C ARG A 154 -2.33 -16.01 -19.76
N ILE A 155 -1.12 -15.50 -19.66
CA ILE A 155 0.13 -16.24 -19.74
C ILE A 155 0.74 -16.25 -18.34
N PHE A 156 1.24 -17.40 -17.91
CA PHE A 156 1.94 -17.56 -16.66
C PHE A 156 3.42 -17.80 -16.91
N GLU A 157 4.27 -17.11 -16.18
CA GLU A 157 5.72 -17.26 -16.23
C GLU A 157 6.29 -17.56 -14.85
N ASP A 158 7.39 -18.32 -14.84
CA ASP A 158 8.19 -18.56 -13.64
C ASP A 158 9.11 -17.37 -13.31
N GLN A 159 9.91 -17.50 -12.22
CA GLN A 159 10.89 -16.48 -11.82
C GLN A 159 11.99 -16.24 -12.86
N GLN A 160 12.25 -17.20 -13.73
CA GLN A 160 13.23 -17.12 -14.81
C GLN A 160 12.65 -16.48 -16.07
N GLY A 161 11.34 -16.23 -16.09
CA GLY A 161 10.64 -15.66 -17.24
C GLY A 161 10.23 -16.69 -18.30
N ASN A 162 10.30 -18.00 -17.99
CA ASN A 162 9.81 -19.05 -18.88
C ASN A 162 8.29 -19.17 -18.75
N GLU A 163 7.60 -19.35 -19.87
CA GLU A 163 6.17 -19.64 -19.87
C GLU A 163 5.92 -21.02 -19.27
N VAL A 164 5.12 -21.07 -18.19
CA VAL A 164 4.74 -22.31 -17.50
C VAL A 164 3.27 -22.68 -17.69
N GLY A 165 2.49 -21.81 -18.30
CA GLY A 165 1.09 -22.07 -18.60
C GLY A 165 0.38 -20.91 -19.28
N GLN A 166 -0.77 -21.22 -19.89
CA GLN A 166 -1.60 -20.27 -20.59
C GLN A 166 -3.08 -20.61 -20.40
N LEU A 167 -3.93 -19.59 -20.31
CA LEU A 167 -5.39 -19.68 -20.26
C LEU A 167 -6.01 -18.72 -21.26
N ASP A 168 -6.93 -19.21 -22.08
CA ASP A 168 -7.80 -18.38 -22.91
C ASP A 168 -9.14 -18.20 -22.18
N LEU A 169 -9.46 -16.96 -21.86
CA LEU A 169 -10.63 -16.57 -21.07
C LEU A 169 -11.64 -15.85 -21.98
N TRP A 170 -12.45 -16.61 -22.69
CA TRP A 170 -13.38 -16.12 -23.75
C TRP A 170 -14.58 -15.31 -23.21
N ARG A 171 -14.81 -15.24 -21.92
CA ARG A 171 -15.96 -14.55 -21.32
C ARG A 171 -15.66 -13.99 -19.94
N TYR A 172 -14.84 -12.98 -19.84
CA TYR A 172 -14.99 -12.04 -18.75
C TYR A 172 -15.57 -10.76 -19.33
N GLY A 173 -16.87 -10.52 -19.03
CA GLY A 173 -17.50 -9.24 -19.32
C GLY A 173 -16.86 -8.15 -18.45
N TYR A 174 -15.61 -7.83 -18.71
CA TYR A 174 -14.98 -6.62 -18.19
C TYR A 174 -15.41 -5.49 -19.11
N ASP A 175 -16.47 -4.78 -18.70
CA ASP A 175 -16.84 -3.51 -19.33
C ASP A 175 -15.88 -2.45 -18.79
N ALA A 176 -14.89 -2.10 -19.58
CA ALA A 176 -13.91 -1.06 -19.27
C ALA A 176 -14.43 0.37 -19.62
N ARG A 177 -15.73 0.53 -19.84
CA ARG A 177 -16.39 1.83 -20.12
C ARG A 177 -16.85 2.53 -18.86
#